data_5ee9fb78c25f200c1ece2b637fd9b5d0
#
_entry.id   5ee9fb78c25f200c1ece2b637fd9b5d0
#
_cell.length_a   1.000
_cell.length_b   1.000
_cell.length_c   1.000
_cell.angle_alpha   90.00
_cell.angle_beta   90.00
_cell.angle_gamma   90.00
#
_symmetry.space_group_name_H-M   'P 1'
#
loop_
_entity.id
_entity.type
_entity.pdbx_description
1 polymer ?
#
loop_
_entity_poly.entity_id
_entity_poly.type
_entity_poly.pdbx_seq_one_letter_code
_entity_poly.pdbx_strand_id
1 'polypeptide(L)'
;MKTVDLKELAAKNGGEYVFGAADTGSHACYMIYGSMAPGEKGRLIRPGRGHEEIIIAGNGALVATGDLSGTLETGHAFHLAGEQTCCLENTGNQAVIYIVAGGHSEEAHSH
;
A
#
# COMPACT_ATOMS: atom_id res chain seq x y z
N MET A 1 16.73 20.13 1.17
CA MET A 1 16.00 18.86 1.09
C MET A 1 14.66 19.10 0.41
N LYS A 2 14.37 18.27 -0.57
CA LYS A 2 13.10 18.36 -1.28
C LYS A 2 12.15 17.30 -0.75
N THR A 3 10.94 17.71 -0.35
CA THR A 3 9.92 16.80 0.13
C THR A 3 8.71 16.83 -0.79
N VAL A 4 7.89 15.78 -0.72
CA VAL A 4 6.68 15.64 -1.53
C VAL A 4 5.51 15.41 -0.58
N ASP A 5 4.42 16.14 -0.79
CA ASP A 5 3.21 15.98 0.01
C ASP A 5 2.35 14.85 -0.54
N LEU A 6 2.60 13.65 -0.05
CA LEU A 6 1.88 12.46 -0.53
C LEU A 6 0.41 12.46 -0.12
N LYS A 7 0.10 13.06 1.02
CA LYS A 7 -1.29 13.16 1.48
C LYS A 7 -2.13 13.95 0.48
N GLU A 8 -1.60 15.09 0.01
CA GLU A 8 -2.30 15.91 -0.97
C GLU A 8 -2.40 15.20 -2.32
N LEU A 9 -1.31 14.58 -2.77
CA LEU A 9 -1.31 13.87 -4.04
C LEU A 9 -2.28 12.69 -4.03
N ALA A 10 -2.35 11.95 -2.93
CA ALA A 10 -3.32 10.86 -2.80
C ALA A 10 -4.75 11.38 -2.85
N ALA A 11 -5.03 12.50 -2.17
CA ALA A 11 -6.37 13.10 -2.19
C ALA A 11 -6.81 13.50 -3.60
N LYS A 12 -5.86 13.93 -4.43
CA LYS A 12 -6.13 14.30 -5.82
C LYS A 12 -6.18 13.12 -6.78
N ASN A 13 -5.82 11.93 -6.30
CA ASN A 13 -5.65 10.75 -7.14
C ASN A 13 -6.51 9.57 -6.65
N GLY A 14 -7.70 9.85 -6.18
CA GLY A 14 -8.63 8.81 -5.77
C GLY A 14 -8.31 8.12 -4.46
N GLY A 15 -7.47 8.73 -3.63
CA GLY A 15 -7.14 8.20 -2.31
C GLY A 15 -5.86 7.38 -2.25
N GLU A 16 -5.07 7.37 -3.33
CA GLU A 16 -3.82 6.59 -3.34
C GLU A 16 -2.82 7.23 -4.28
N TYR A 17 -1.56 7.30 -3.87
CA TYR A 17 -0.50 7.80 -4.72
C TYR A 17 0.74 6.94 -4.59
N VAL A 18 1.30 6.53 -5.73
CA VAL A 18 2.55 5.77 -5.79
C VAL A 18 3.71 6.74 -5.96
N PHE A 19 4.53 6.83 -4.94
CA PHE A 19 5.77 7.60 -4.96
C PHE A 19 6.89 6.67 -5.39
N GLY A 20 7.24 6.72 -6.66
CA GLY A 20 8.14 5.74 -7.24
C GLY A 20 9.04 6.33 -8.30
N ALA A 21 9.39 5.52 -9.31
CA ALA A 21 10.40 5.86 -10.30
C ALA A 21 10.12 7.17 -11.04
N ALA A 22 8.86 7.47 -11.32
CA ALA A 22 8.49 8.72 -11.98
C ALA A 22 8.86 9.96 -11.14
N ASP A 23 8.90 9.81 -9.82
CA ASP A 23 9.22 10.90 -8.90
C ASP A 23 10.69 10.92 -8.52
N THR A 24 11.29 9.74 -8.32
CA THR A 24 12.63 9.61 -7.74
C THR A 24 13.71 9.32 -8.77
N GLY A 25 13.33 8.80 -9.94
CA GLY A 25 14.29 8.32 -10.94
C GLY A 25 14.88 6.95 -10.58
N SER A 26 14.41 6.32 -9.52
CA SER A 26 14.93 5.03 -9.06
C SER A 26 13.88 3.94 -9.19
N HIS A 27 14.29 2.76 -9.62
CA HIS A 27 13.43 1.59 -9.71
C HIS A 27 13.62 0.63 -8.54
N ALA A 28 14.51 0.95 -7.60
CA ALA A 28 14.85 0.04 -6.51
C ALA A 28 13.72 -0.08 -5.48
N CYS A 29 13.06 1.01 -5.19
CA CYS A 29 11.98 1.01 -4.20
C CYS A 29 10.91 2.04 -4.55
N TYR A 30 9.75 1.85 -3.95
CA TYR A 30 8.65 2.80 -4.05
C TYR A 30 7.83 2.76 -2.77
N MET A 31 7.00 3.76 -2.59
CA MET A 31 6.10 3.84 -1.46
C MET A 31 4.72 4.23 -1.99
N ILE A 32 3.69 3.64 -1.41
CA ILE A 32 2.31 4.02 -1.71
C ILE A 32 1.72 4.63 -0.46
N TYR A 33 1.13 5.81 -0.61
CA TYR A 33 0.35 6.46 0.43
C TYR A 33 -1.11 6.29 0.07
N GLY A 34 -1.87 5.64 0.94
CA GLY A 34 -3.29 5.41 0.71
C GLY A 34 -4.16 5.97 1.82
N SER A 35 -5.35 6.40 1.44
CA SER A 35 -6.36 6.85 2.38
C SER A 35 -7.69 6.25 1.94
N MET A 36 -8.39 5.65 2.88
CA MET A 36 -9.69 5.04 2.61
C MET A 36 -10.76 5.72 3.46
N ALA A 37 -11.80 6.19 2.78
CA ALA A 37 -12.95 6.79 3.44
C ALA A 37 -13.72 5.73 4.25
N PRO A 38 -14.55 6.17 5.24
CA PRO A 38 -15.41 5.23 5.94
C PRO A 38 -16.30 4.46 4.97
N GLY A 39 -16.33 3.14 5.10
CA GLY A 39 -17.14 2.26 4.26
C GLY A 39 -16.54 1.95 2.90
N GLU A 40 -15.41 2.53 2.55
CA GLU A 40 -14.76 2.24 1.29
C GLU A 40 -14.22 0.82 1.28
N LYS A 41 -14.38 0.12 0.14
CA LYS A 41 -13.95 -1.26 -0.01
C LYS A 41 -13.42 -1.53 -1.40
N GLY A 42 -12.79 -2.69 -1.58
CA GLY A 42 -12.28 -3.08 -2.88
C GLY A 42 -10.98 -2.43 -3.26
N ARG A 43 -10.22 -1.88 -2.29
CA ARG A 43 -8.92 -1.31 -2.57
C ARG A 43 -7.92 -2.43 -2.81
N LEU A 44 -7.58 -2.65 -4.08
CA LEU A 44 -6.67 -3.73 -4.46
C LEU A 44 -5.23 -3.39 -4.12
N ILE A 45 -4.55 -4.33 -3.48
CA ILE A 45 -3.10 -4.30 -3.25
C ILE A 45 -2.50 -5.47 -4.00
N ARG A 46 -1.60 -5.18 -4.92
CA ARG A 46 -0.96 -6.21 -5.74
C ARG A 46 0.44 -5.75 -6.11
N PRO A 47 1.49 -6.35 -5.53
CA PRO A 47 2.88 -5.99 -5.87
C PRO A 47 3.19 -6.18 -7.34
N GLY A 48 2.77 -7.31 -7.89
CA GLY A 48 3.10 -7.69 -9.24
C GLY A 48 4.37 -8.52 -9.29
N ARG A 49 4.56 -9.16 -10.43
CA ARG A 49 5.69 -10.05 -10.65
C ARG A 49 7.02 -9.31 -10.47
N GLY A 50 7.90 -9.88 -9.67
CA GLY A 50 9.23 -9.31 -9.40
C GLY A 50 9.25 -8.26 -8.30
N HIS A 51 8.12 -8.05 -7.62
CA HIS A 51 8.02 -7.05 -6.56
C HIS A 51 7.47 -7.67 -5.27
N GLU A 52 7.76 -6.99 -4.18
CA GLU A 52 7.23 -7.34 -2.86
C GLU A 52 6.80 -6.07 -2.16
N GLU A 53 5.79 -6.19 -1.30
CA GLU A 53 5.26 -5.05 -0.57
C GLU A 53 5.01 -5.40 0.89
N ILE A 54 5.21 -4.41 1.74
CA ILE A 54 4.85 -4.46 3.16
C ILE A 54 3.81 -3.37 3.37
N ILE A 55 2.68 -3.73 3.97
CA ILE A 55 1.56 -2.82 4.17
C ILE A 55 1.35 -2.61 5.67
N ILE A 56 1.25 -1.36 6.10
CA ILE A 56 0.99 -1.01 7.49
C ILE A 56 -0.23 -0.10 7.57
N ALA A 57 -1.10 -0.35 8.53
CA ALA A 57 -2.21 0.56 8.84
C ALA A 57 -1.71 1.65 9.78
N GLY A 58 -2.03 2.91 9.46
CA GLY A 58 -1.48 4.06 10.17
C GLY A 58 -2.30 4.57 11.35
N ASN A 59 -3.60 4.77 11.15
CA ASN A 59 -4.44 5.44 12.15
C ASN A 59 -5.81 4.78 12.34
N GLY A 60 -5.90 3.51 12.06
CA GLY A 60 -7.14 2.75 12.21
C GLY A 60 -6.94 1.36 11.65
N ALA A 61 -7.93 0.50 11.87
CA ALA A 61 -7.87 -0.87 11.37
C ALA A 61 -8.48 -0.96 9.97
N LEU A 62 -7.98 -1.89 9.17
CA LEU A 62 -8.52 -2.22 7.86
C LEU A 62 -8.75 -3.73 7.81
N VAL A 63 -9.73 -4.16 7.03
CA VAL A 63 -10.00 -5.58 6.82
C VAL A 63 -9.40 -5.97 5.47
N ALA A 64 -8.60 -7.02 5.46
CA ALA A 64 -8.02 -7.57 4.24
C ALA A 64 -8.71 -8.86 3.87
N THR A 65 -8.95 -9.05 2.57
CA THR A 65 -9.48 -10.29 2.01
C THR A 65 -8.68 -10.65 0.76
N GLY A 66 -8.68 -11.92 0.39
CA GLY A 66 -7.95 -12.39 -0.78
C GLY A 66 -6.95 -13.47 -0.38
N ASP A 67 -5.75 -13.43 -0.97
CA ASP A 67 -4.70 -14.41 -0.66
C ASP A 67 -4.28 -14.35 0.81
N LEU A 68 -4.32 -13.15 1.39
CA LEU A 68 -4.19 -12.97 2.83
C LEU A 68 -5.47 -12.33 3.31
N SER A 69 -5.97 -12.79 4.46
CA SER A 69 -7.22 -12.27 5.00
C SER A 69 -7.13 -12.12 6.51
N GLY A 70 -7.83 -11.12 7.02
CA GLY A 70 -7.86 -10.82 8.45
C GLY A 70 -7.96 -9.33 8.69
N THR A 71 -7.92 -8.95 9.96
CA THR A 71 -7.94 -7.54 10.34
C THR A 71 -6.51 -7.04 10.50
N LEU A 72 -6.19 -5.96 9.80
CA LEU A 72 -4.93 -5.26 9.94
C LEU A 72 -5.14 -4.14 10.97
N GLU A 73 -4.68 -4.37 12.18
CA GLU A 73 -4.80 -3.40 13.27
C GLU A 73 -3.83 -2.24 13.07
N THR A 74 -4.15 -1.10 13.69
CA THR A 74 -3.26 0.07 13.67
C THR A 74 -1.84 -0.30 14.09
N GLY A 75 -0.88 0.08 13.29
CA GLY A 75 0.53 -0.19 13.56
C GLY A 75 0.98 -1.60 13.24
N HIS A 76 0.07 -2.47 12.80
CA HIS A 76 0.43 -3.82 12.36
C HIS A 76 0.70 -3.82 10.87
N ALA A 77 1.51 -4.76 10.42
CA ALA A 77 1.89 -4.86 9.01
C ALA A 77 1.81 -6.30 8.53
N PHE A 78 1.66 -6.46 7.22
CA PHE A 78 1.77 -7.76 6.58
C PHE A 78 2.52 -7.63 5.26
N HIS A 79 2.90 -8.77 4.70
CA HIS A 79 3.76 -8.87 3.53
C HIS A 79 3.04 -9.57 2.38
N LEU A 80 3.18 -9.01 1.18
CA LEU A 80 2.72 -9.62 -0.06
C LEU A 80 3.89 -9.72 -1.02
N ALA A 81 3.94 -10.79 -1.79
CA ALA A 81 4.99 -10.99 -2.77
C ALA A 81 4.42 -11.44 -4.11
N GLY A 82 4.97 -10.92 -5.19
CA GLY A 82 4.66 -11.35 -6.54
C GLY A 82 3.20 -11.16 -6.89
N GLU A 83 2.57 -12.24 -7.31
CA GLU A 83 1.18 -12.20 -7.79
C GLU A 83 0.14 -12.40 -6.70
N GLN A 84 0.55 -12.46 -5.43
CA GLN A 84 -0.40 -12.43 -4.33
C GLN A 84 -1.17 -11.12 -4.34
N THR A 85 -2.43 -11.17 -3.98
CA THR A 85 -3.28 -9.98 -3.93
C THR A 85 -4.11 -9.98 -2.67
N CYS A 86 -4.50 -8.78 -2.24
CA CYS A 86 -5.56 -8.64 -1.26
C CYS A 86 -6.35 -7.37 -1.56
N CYS A 87 -7.56 -7.32 -1.03
CA CYS A 87 -8.39 -6.12 -1.08
C CYS A 87 -8.58 -5.61 0.33
N LEU A 88 -8.45 -4.29 0.51
CA LEU A 88 -8.65 -3.65 1.78
C LEU A 88 -10.03 -3.02 1.83
N GLU A 89 -10.61 -3.05 3.03
CA GLU A 89 -11.88 -2.41 3.32
C GLU A 89 -11.78 -1.63 4.63
N ASN A 90 -12.30 -0.41 4.64
CA ASN A 90 -12.44 0.38 5.85
C ASN A 90 -13.87 0.21 6.38
N THR A 91 -14.02 -0.63 7.40
CA THR A 91 -15.32 -0.91 8.00
C THR A 91 -15.67 0.07 9.13
N GLY A 92 -14.77 0.99 9.44
CA GLY A 92 -14.97 1.97 10.50
C GLY A 92 -15.73 3.21 10.04
N ASN A 93 -15.78 4.19 10.93
CA ASN A 93 -16.52 5.43 10.69
C ASN A 93 -15.59 6.65 10.51
N GLN A 94 -14.29 6.42 10.37
CA GLN A 94 -13.31 7.46 10.13
C GLN A 94 -12.39 7.03 8.98
N ALA A 95 -11.78 8.01 8.31
CA ALA A 95 -10.81 7.72 7.27
C ALA A 95 -9.57 7.04 7.87
N VAL A 96 -9.05 6.05 7.17
CA VAL A 96 -7.85 5.31 7.60
C VAL A 96 -6.76 5.46 6.55
N ILE A 97 -5.55 5.74 7.03
CA ILE A 97 -4.35 5.85 6.20
C ILE A 97 -3.58 4.53 6.28
N TYR A 98 -3.08 4.07 5.15
CA TYR A 98 -2.12 2.98 5.12
C TYR A 98 -0.91 3.39 4.28
N ILE A 99 0.22 2.76 4.58
CA ILE A 99 1.47 2.97 3.84
C ILE A 99 1.93 1.63 3.31
N VAL A 100 2.36 1.62 2.06
CA VAL A 100 2.97 0.44 1.44
C VAL A 100 4.41 0.77 1.12
N ALA A 101 5.32 -0.07 1.61
CA ALA A 101 6.72 -0.02 1.23
C ALA A 101 6.96 -1.15 0.23
N GLY A 102 7.43 -0.81 -0.96
CA GLY A 102 7.61 -1.78 -2.02
C GLY A 102 8.99 -1.74 -2.64
N GLY A 103 9.37 -2.84 -3.27
CA GLY A 103 10.64 -2.97 -3.93
C GLY A 103 10.71 -4.24 -4.73
N HIS A 104 11.91 -4.54 -5.26
CA HIS A 104 12.15 -5.76 -6.02
C HIS A 104 12.23 -6.96 -5.08
N SER A 105 11.70 -8.10 -5.51
CA SER A 105 11.86 -9.32 -4.75
C SER A 105 13.27 -9.87 -4.97
N GLU A 106 13.75 -10.66 -4.00
CA GLU A 106 15.06 -11.30 -4.11
C GLU A 106 15.15 -12.19 -5.35
N GLU A 107 14.08 -12.86 -5.71
CA GLU A 107 14.03 -13.73 -6.88
C GLU A 107 14.30 -12.97 -8.16
N ALA A 108 13.90 -11.70 -8.23
CA ALA A 108 14.15 -10.87 -9.40
C ALA A 108 15.64 -10.56 -9.60
N HIS A 109 16.44 -10.76 -8.56
CA HIS A 109 17.89 -10.52 -8.56
C HIS A 109 18.72 -11.80 -8.51
N SER A 110 18.07 -12.94 -8.46
CA SER A 110 18.75 -14.23 -8.47
C SER A 110 19.16 -14.61 -9.88
N HIS A 111 20.36 -15.04 -10.03
CA HIS A 111 20.89 -15.40 -11.35
C HIS A 111 21.67 -16.67 -11.31
#